data_ff0013b30a5656e3eebb1cef86461b21
#
_entry.id   ff0013b30a5656e3eebb1cef86461b21
#
_cell.length_a   1.000
_cell.length_b   1.000
_cell.length_c   1.000
_cell.angle_alpha   90.00
_cell.angle_beta   90.00
_cell.angle_gamma   90.00
#
_symmetry.space_group_name_H-M   'P 1'
#
loop_
_entity.id
_entity.type
_entity.pdbx_description
1 polymer ?
#
loop_
_entity_poly.entity_id
_entity_poly.type
_entity_poly.pdbx_seq_one_letter_code
_entity_poly.pdbx_strand_id
1 'polypeptide(L)'
;MIDQAKAPRQEASPPSKFEHKVTYVPPRTKFAFGMTEIRDLAIATLLVSGVGLSMLGFELLNIQPLLVVLLLALFTSTFLMHEIAHKITAQHYGLWAEFRLTLIGAVITLISIISPFFKIIAPGAVMIGGTASKETIGKTSIAGPLTNIIFCMLALALTFVQPSSSPPSPFVVVAVVTAFFNAFIAVLNLIPIGILDGWKVFQWSKIIWALAFTTSIILISVLLAQYGSLLGFSL
;
A
#
# COMPACT_ATOMS: atom_id res chain seq x y z
N MET A 1 -9.72 -64.07 29.73
CA MET A 1 -9.29 -63.65 28.39
C MET A 1 -10.26 -62.57 27.95
N ILE A 2 -9.88 -61.30 28.06
CA ILE A 2 -10.68 -60.16 27.63
C ILE A 2 -10.02 -59.64 26.38
N ASP A 3 -10.77 -59.75 25.30
CA ASP A 3 -10.37 -59.33 23.94
C ASP A 3 -10.29 -57.78 23.88
N GLN A 4 -9.09 -57.23 23.64
CA GLN A 4 -8.91 -55.82 23.46
C GLN A 4 -9.24 -55.46 22.00
N ALA A 5 -10.44 -54.92 21.80
CA ALA A 5 -10.84 -54.36 20.53
C ALA A 5 -9.92 -53.19 20.13
N LYS A 6 -9.15 -53.37 19.05
CA LYS A 6 -8.36 -52.32 18.42
C LYS A 6 -9.28 -51.19 17.90
N ALA A 7 -9.06 -49.98 18.43
CA ALA A 7 -9.69 -48.79 17.91
C ALA A 7 -9.31 -48.56 16.40
N PRO A 8 -10.25 -48.15 15.56
CA PRO A 8 -9.97 -47.91 14.15
C PRO A 8 -8.96 -46.76 13.97
N ARG A 9 -7.93 -47.00 13.14
CA ARG A 9 -7.00 -45.94 12.72
C ARG A 9 -7.80 -44.88 11.93
N GLN A 10 -7.83 -43.66 12.44
CA GLN A 10 -8.27 -42.52 11.68
C GLN A 10 -7.26 -42.32 10.51
N GLU A 11 -7.71 -42.59 9.31
CA GLU A 11 -6.97 -42.21 8.12
C GLU A 11 -6.93 -40.66 8.05
N ALA A 12 -5.73 -40.11 8.09
CA ALA A 12 -5.53 -38.68 7.90
C ALA A 12 -6.01 -38.31 6.48
N SER A 13 -6.95 -37.38 6.41
CA SER A 13 -7.40 -36.82 5.14
C SER A 13 -6.23 -36.22 4.36
N PRO A 14 -6.17 -36.36 3.02
CA PRO A 14 -5.10 -35.80 2.23
C PRO A 14 -5.06 -34.27 2.41
N PRO A 15 -3.85 -33.66 2.50
CA PRO A 15 -3.69 -32.21 2.70
C PRO A 15 -4.38 -31.47 1.56
N SER A 16 -5.17 -30.46 1.92
CA SER A 16 -5.83 -29.59 0.93
C SER A 16 -4.76 -28.87 0.09
N LYS A 17 -5.00 -28.73 -1.22
CA LYS A 17 -4.07 -28.11 -2.20
C LYS A 17 -3.65 -26.65 -1.88
N PHE A 18 -4.05 -26.11 -0.75
CA PHE A 18 -3.79 -24.74 -0.30
C PHE A 18 -2.98 -24.65 1.01
N GLU A 19 -2.39 -25.73 1.48
CA GLU A 19 -1.41 -25.63 2.58
C GLU A 19 -0.12 -24.97 2.02
N HIS A 20 -0.02 -23.67 2.16
CA HIS A 20 1.25 -22.98 2.04
C HIS A 20 2.17 -23.54 3.14
N LYS A 21 3.26 -24.20 2.76
CA LYS A 21 4.34 -24.56 3.68
C LYS A 21 4.83 -23.28 4.35
N VAL A 22 4.30 -22.97 5.51
CA VAL A 22 4.80 -21.88 6.33
C VAL A 22 6.12 -22.35 6.93
N THR A 23 7.22 -21.89 6.37
CA THR A 23 8.54 -22.08 7.00
C THR A 23 8.48 -21.35 8.35
N TYR A 24 8.64 -22.09 9.44
CA TYR A 24 8.69 -21.50 10.79
C TYR A 24 9.80 -20.46 10.82
N VAL A 25 9.42 -19.20 10.94
CA VAL A 25 10.34 -18.09 11.21
C VAL A 25 10.23 -17.79 12.70
N PRO A 26 11.34 -17.84 13.45
CA PRO A 26 11.29 -17.56 14.88
C PRO A 26 10.74 -16.15 15.14
N PRO A 27 9.97 -15.95 16.23
CA PRO A 27 9.42 -14.65 16.56
C PRO A 27 10.57 -13.66 16.78
N ARG A 28 10.70 -12.69 15.87
CA ARG A 28 11.58 -11.55 16.08
C ARG A 28 10.91 -10.56 17.03
N THR A 29 11.73 -9.82 17.76
CA THR A 29 11.27 -8.75 18.65
C THR A 29 10.32 -7.81 17.89
N LYS A 30 9.20 -7.45 18.51
CA LYS A 30 8.24 -6.51 17.96
C LYS A 30 8.98 -5.25 17.45
N PHE A 31 8.64 -4.79 16.24
CA PHE A 31 9.19 -3.60 15.60
C PHE A 31 10.66 -3.63 15.15
N ALA A 32 11.30 -4.80 15.06
CA ALA A 32 12.63 -4.88 14.49
C ALA A 32 12.60 -4.86 12.95
N PHE A 33 13.49 -4.09 12.35
CA PHE A 33 13.76 -4.10 10.92
C PHE A 33 15.05 -4.88 10.64
N GLY A 34 14.98 -5.90 9.78
CA GLY A 34 16.15 -6.63 9.32
C GLY A 34 16.89 -5.84 8.22
N MET A 35 18.21 -6.05 8.09
CA MET A 35 19.00 -5.36 7.05
C MET A 35 18.48 -5.63 5.64
N THR A 36 18.00 -6.84 5.36
CA THR A 36 17.38 -7.18 4.08
C THR A 36 16.09 -6.38 3.84
N GLU A 37 15.26 -6.24 4.89
CA GLU A 37 14.03 -5.44 4.82
C GLU A 37 14.34 -3.96 4.57
N ILE A 38 15.33 -3.39 5.27
CA ILE A 38 15.75 -1.99 5.07
C ILE A 38 16.23 -1.77 3.64
N ARG A 39 17.05 -2.67 3.10
CA ARG A 39 17.50 -2.61 1.70
C ARG A 39 16.32 -2.66 0.73
N ASP A 40 15.41 -3.61 0.94
CA ASP A 40 14.27 -3.83 0.07
C ASP A 40 13.31 -2.63 0.10
N LEU A 41 13.06 -2.06 1.29
CA LEU A 41 12.28 -0.82 1.46
C LEU A 41 12.96 0.37 0.77
N ALA A 42 14.29 0.51 0.89
CA ALA A 42 15.03 1.60 0.25
C ALA A 42 14.90 1.54 -1.28
N ILE A 43 15.09 0.35 -1.88
CA ILE A 43 14.93 0.17 -3.33
C ILE A 43 13.48 0.44 -3.76
N ALA A 44 12.51 -0.12 -3.03
CA ALA A 44 11.10 0.09 -3.31
C ALA A 44 10.70 1.57 -3.24
N THR A 45 11.19 2.29 -2.23
CA THR A 45 10.99 3.72 -2.05
C THR A 45 11.51 4.54 -3.23
N LEU A 46 12.69 4.23 -3.74
CA LEU A 46 13.25 4.89 -4.94
C LEU A 46 12.36 4.67 -6.16
N LEU A 47 11.90 3.44 -6.37
CA LEU A 47 10.99 3.11 -7.48
C LEU A 47 9.66 3.87 -7.38
N VAL A 48 9.04 3.87 -6.20
CA VAL A 48 7.75 4.55 -5.94
C VAL A 48 7.90 6.05 -6.12
N SER A 49 8.98 6.65 -5.61
CA SER A 49 9.27 8.07 -5.78
C SER A 49 9.48 8.43 -7.26
N GLY A 50 10.15 7.55 -8.02
CA GLY A 50 10.29 7.70 -9.46
C GLY A 50 8.95 7.70 -10.20
N VAL A 51 8.00 6.82 -9.83
CA VAL A 51 6.63 6.83 -10.39
C VAL A 51 5.92 8.13 -10.02
N GLY A 52 5.98 8.56 -8.76
CA GLY A 52 5.37 9.82 -8.31
C GLY A 52 5.86 11.02 -9.09
N LEU A 53 7.17 11.17 -9.29
CA LEU A 53 7.74 12.23 -10.12
C LEU A 53 7.29 12.13 -11.57
N SER A 54 7.26 10.94 -12.15
CA SER A 54 6.82 10.74 -13.53
C SER A 54 5.33 11.05 -13.77
N MET A 55 4.50 10.99 -12.70
CA MET A 55 3.09 11.39 -12.77
C MET A 55 2.93 12.91 -12.86
N LEU A 56 3.83 13.66 -12.24
CA LEU A 56 3.81 15.13 -12.23
C LEU A 56 4.50 15.75 -13.45
N GLY A 57 5.17 14.92 -14.26
CA GLY A 57 6.00 15.38 -15.38
C GLY A 57 7.42 15.76 -14.95
N PHE A 58 8.40 15.32 -15.74
CA PHE A 58 9.83 15.60 -15.45
C PHE A 58 10.22 17.07 -15.57
N GLU A 59 9.38 17.89 -16.20
CA GLU A 59 9.60 19.35 -16.29
C GLU A 59 9.64 20.02 -14.92
N LEU A 60 8.96 19.45 -13.93
CA LEU A 60 8.97 19.91 -12.53
C LEU A 60 10.39 19.93 -11.93
N LEU A 61 11.28 19.04 -12.37
CA LEU A 61 12.67 18.98 -11.94
C LEU A 61 13.45 20.26 -12.22
N ASN A 62 13.03 21.04 -13.22
CA ASN A 62 13.67 22.27 -13.64
C ASN A 62 13.16 23.53 -12.91
N ILE A 63 12.06 23.40 -12.11
CA ILE A 63 11.37 24.61 -11.61
C ILE A 63 11.88 25.02 -10.23
N GLN A 64 11.94 24.11 -9.27
CA GLN A 64 12.40 24.41 -7.90
C GLN A 64 12.98 23.17 -7.20
N PRO A 65 14.28 23.07 -6.97
CA PRO A 65 14.91 21.91 -6.31
C PRO A 65 14.31 21.57 -4.95
N LEU A 66 13.95 22.59 -4.15
CA LEU A 66 13.32 22.37 -2.84
C LEU A 66 11.96 21.66 -2.96
N LEU A 67 11.14 22.04 -3.94
CA LEU A 67 9.85 21.39 -4.19
C LEU A 67 10.03 19.93 -4.57
N VAL A 68 11.01 19.61 -5.42
CA VAL A 68 11.33 18.22 -5.79
C VAL A 68 11.72 17.41 -4.55
N VAL A 69 12.58 17.94 -3.68
CA VAL A 69 12.97 17.26 -2.43
C VAL A 69 11.76 17.01 -1.52
N LEU A 70 10.88 18.01 -1.37
CA LEU A 70 9.65 17.85 -0.58
C LEU A 70 8.72 16.78 -1.17
N LEU A 71 8.52 16.75 -2.48
CA LEU A 71 7.69 15.75 -3.15
C LEU A 71 8.29 14.33 -3.02
N LEU A 72 9.60 14.19 -3.19
CA LEU A 72 10.28 12.92 -2.94
C LEU A 72 10.10 12.44 -1.50
N ALA A 73 10.24 13.33 -0.52
CA ALA A 73 10.00 13.00 0.88
C ALA A 73 8.55 12.58 1.13
N LEU A 74 7.57 13.22 0.47
CA LEU A 74 6.15 12.88 0.57
C LEU A 74 5.84 11.52 -0.07
N PHE A 75 6.33 11.26 -1.28
CA PHE A 75 6.14 9.96 -1.93
C PHE A 75 6.76 8.82 -1.11
N THR A 76 7.98 9.06 -0.61
CA THR A 76 8.67 8.16 0.31
C THR A 76 7.83 7.86 1.54
N SER A 77 7.37 8.91 2.24
CA SER A 77 6.60 8.75 3.48
C SER A 77 5.25 8.09 3.24
N THR A 78 4.54 8.43 2.16
CA THR A 78 3.28 7.80 1.78
C THR A 78 3.43 6.28 1.61
N PHE A 79 4.44 5.84 0.87
CA PHE A 79 4.71 4.42 0.66
C PHE A 79 5.15 3.74 1.96
N LEU A 80 6.13 4.31 2.67
CA LEU A 80 6.63 3.70 3.91
C LEU A 80 5.55 3.56 4.97
N MET A 81 4.70 4.58 5.16
CA MET A 81 3.61 4.51 6.13
C MET A 81 2.55 3.46 5.77
N HIS A 82 2.30 3.26 4.47
CA HIS A 82 1.44 2.16 3.98
C HIS A 82 2.01 0.79 4.40
N GLU A 83 3.28 0.52 4.08
CA GLU A 83 3.93 -0.77 4.38
C GLU A 83 4.12 -0.98 5.89
N ILE A 84 4.46 0.07 6.62
CA ILE A 84 4.58 0.04 8.08
C ILE A 84 3.22 -0.27 8.73
N ALA A 85 2.12 0.26 8.21
CA ALA A 85 0.77 -0.04 8.72
C ALA A 85 0.43 -1.53 8.61
N HIS A 86 0.75 -2.16 7.47
CA HIS A 86 0.63 -3.62 7.32
C HIS A 86 1.46 -4.37 8.35
N LYS A 87 2.75 -4.00 8.48
CA LYS A 87 3.68 -4.64 9.40
C LYS A 87 3.23 -4.53 10.85
N ILE A 88 2.88 -3.32 11.31
CA ILE A 88 2.41 -3.08 12.68
C ILE A 88 1.15 -3.90 12.95
N THR A 89 0.19 -3.90 12.02
CA THR A 89 -1.05 -4.64 12.18
C THR A 89 -0.81 -6.14 12.24
N ALA A 90 0.02 -6.70 11.35
CA ALA A 90 0.38 -8.11 11.40
C ALA A 90 1.05 -8.51 12.73
N GLN A 91 2.00 -7.69 13.19
CA GLN A 91 2.70 -7.93 14.45
C GLN A 91 1.79 -7.77 15.67
N HIS A 92 0.80 -6.87 15.63
CA HIS A 92 -0.23 -6.77 16.67
C HIS A 92 -1.01 -8.08 16.85
N TYR A 93 -1.25 -8.81 15.75
CA TYR A 93 -1.85 -10.14 15.77
C TYR A 93 -0.86 -11.28 16.05
N GLY A 94 0.37 -10.97 16.45
CA GLY A 94 1.40 -11.97 16.77
C GLY A 94 2.03 -12.66 15.58
N LEU A 95 1.85 -12.12 14.37
CA LEU A 95 2.43 -12.66 13.14
C LEU A 95 3.82 -12.08 12.89
N TRP A 96 4.68 -12.89 12.27
CA TRP A 96 5.91 -12.35 11.70
C TRP A 96 5.58 -11.54 10.44
N ALA A 97 6.21 -10.37 10.28
CA ALA A 97 5.98 -9.51 9.13
C ALA A 97 7.26 -8.75 8.75
N GLU A 98 7.68 -8.88 7.49
CA GLU A 98 8.79 -8.14 6.90
C GLU A 98 8.46 -7.77 5.45
N PHE A 99 8.79 -6.53 5.06
CA PHE A 99 8.70 -6.14 3.66
C PHE A 99 9.73 -6.87 2.80
N ARG A 100 9.31 -7.32 1.63
CA ARG A 100 10.17 -7.95 0.64
C ARG A 100 9.90 -7.37 -0.75
N LEU A 101 10.97 -6.91 -1.38
CA LEU A 101 10.97 -6.54 -2.79
C LEU A 101 10.74 -7.80 -3.63
N THR A 102 9.88 -7.71 -4.66
CA THR A 102 9.70 -8.79 -5.63
C THR A 102 10.25 -8.38 -6.98
N LEU A 103 10.95 -9.28 -7.67
CA LEU A 103 11.55 -8.95 -8.96
C LEU A 103 10.49 -8.49 -9.98
N ILE A 104 9.39 -9.21 -10.07
CA ILE A 104 8.28 -8.88 -10.99
C ILE A 104 7.67 -7.53 -10.62
N GLY A 105 7.39 -7.29 -9.35
CA GLY A 105 6.83 -6.03 -8.87
C GLY A 105 7.76 -4.84 -9.12
N ALA A 106 9.07 -5.02 -8.86
CA ALA A 106 10.08 -4.00 -9.13
C ALA A 106 10.17 -3.66 -10.62
N VAL A 107 10.16 -4.67 -11.50
CA VAL A 107 10.18 -4.46 -12.97
C VAL A 107 8.92 -3.75 -13.44
N ILE A 108 7.73 -4.16 -13.00
CA ILE A 108 6.46 -3.49 -13.36
C ILE A 108 6.47 -2.04 -12.87
N THR A 109 6.92 -1.78 -11.65
CA THR A 109 7.02 -0.43 -11.10
C THR A 109 8.06 0.41 -11.88
N LEU A 110 9.21 -0.17 -12.25
CA LEU A 110 10.21 0.49 -13.07
C LEU A 110 9.67 0.87 -14.46
N ILE A 111 8.95 -0.05 -15.13
CA ILE A 111 8.28 0.23 -16.41
C ILE A 111 7.27 1.36 -16.24
N SER A 112 6.56 1.42 -15.12
CA SER A 112 5.59 2.47 -14.82
C SER A 112 6.20 3.86 -14.69
N ILE A 113 7.50 3.98 -14.36
CA ILE A 113 8.21 5.28 -14.37
C ILE A 113 8.24 5.87 -15.79
N ILE A 114 8.52 5.03 -16.79
CA ILE A 114 8.70 5.44 -18.18
C ILE A 114 7.36 5.51 -18.92
N SER A 115 6.38 4.66 -18.55
CA SER A 115 5.09 4.58 -19.24
C SER A 115 4.25 5.86 -19.07
N PRO A 116 3.78 6.49 -20.17
CA PRO A 116 2.81 7.58 -20.08
C PRO A 116 1.38 7.08 -19.85
N PHE A 117 1.08 5.81 -20.16
CA PHE A 117 -0.29 5.29 -20.24
C PHE A 117 -0.78 4.63 -18.96
N PHE A 118 0.11 4.02 -18.18
CA PHE A 118 -0.29 3.32 -16.95
C PHE A 118 0.75 3.52 -15.85
N LYS A 119 0.24 3.57 -14.62
CA LYS A 119 1.05 3.70 -13.40
C LYS A 119 0.65 2.61 -12.42
N ILE A 120 1.53 1.63 -12.23
CA ILE A 120 1.35 0.55 -11.26
C ILE A 120 2.45 0.67 -10.22
N ILE A 121 2.06 0.74 -8.95
CA ILE A 121 2.97 0.85 -7.81
C ILE A 121 2.78 -0.42 -6.96
N ALA A 122 3.63 -1.40 -7.19
CA ALA A 122 3.62 -2.66 -6.44
C ALA A 122 5.04 -3.29 -6.42
N PRO A 123 6.08 -2.57 -5.93
CA PRO A 123 7.46 -3.07 -6.01
C PRO A 123 7.70 -4.30 -5.13
N GLY A 124 6.87 -4.51 -4.13
CA GLY A 124 6.97 -5.59 -3.17
C GLY A 124 5.74 -5.69 -2.30
N ALA A 125 5.84 -6.44 -1.21
CA ALA A 125 4.76 -6.58 -0.23
C ALA A 125 5.31 -6.97 1.15
N VAL A 126 4.54 -6.69 2.20
CA VAL A 126 4.81 -7.25 3.53
C VAL A 126 4.47 -8.74 3.52
N MET A 127 5.51 -9.56 3.64
CA MET A 127 5.38 -11.00 3.81
C MET A 127 4.99 -11.31 5.25
N ILE A 128 3.96 -12.13 5.41
CA ILE A 128 3.41 -12.50 6.71
C ILE A 128 3.68 -13.98 6.95
N GLY A 129 4.31 -14.31 8.09
CA GLY A 129 4.55 -15.68 8.54
C GLY A 129 3.77 -15.98 9.80
N GLY A 130 3.28 -17.23 9.89
CA GLY A 130 2.46 -17.73 11.01
C GLY A 130 1.08 -18.17 10.55
N THR A 131 0.31 -18.73 11.49
CA THR A 131 -1.09 -19.15 11.22
C THR A 131 -2.01 -17.96 11.43
N ALA A 132 -2.69 -17.52 10.38
CA ALA A 132 -3.58 -16.38 10.43
C ALA A 132 -4.99 -16.76 9.94
N SER A 133 -6.01 -16.25 10.63
CA SER A 133 -7.39 -16.35 10.16
C SER A 133 -7.61 -15.46 8.94
N LYS A 134 -8.64 -15.74 8.17
CA LYS A 134 -9.06 -14.87 7.04
C LYS A 134 -9.34 -13.43 7.49
N GLU A 135 -9.90 -13.28 8.69
CA GLU A 135 -10.14 -11.98 9.31
C GLU A 135 -8.84 -11.24 9.62
N THR A 136 -7.87 -11.91 10.23
CA THR A 136 -6.56 -11.32 10.53
C THR A 136 -5.84 -10.87 9.27
N ILE A 137 -5.86 -11.69 8.21
CA ILE A 137 -5.29 -11.31 6.91
C ILE A 137 -6.01 -10.08 6.33
N GLY A 138 -7.34 -10.08 6.35
CA GLY A 138 -8.13 -8.95 5.86
C GLY A 138 -7.87 -7.65 6.62
N LYS A 139 -7.83 -7.71 7.96
CA LYS A 139 -7.52 -6.55 8.82
C LYS A 139 -6.10 -6.03 8.59
N THR A 140 -5.14 -6.93 8.41
CA THR A 140 -3.77 -6.55 8.07
C THR A 140 -3.72 -5.89 6.69
N SER A 141 -4.42 -6.45 5.71
CA SER A 141 -4.39 -5.93 4.33
C SER A 141 -5.13 -4.60 4.17
N ILE A 142 -6.14 -4.28 4.97
CA ILE A 142 -6.80 -2.97 4.90
C ILE A 142 -5.98 -1.85 5.55
N ALA A 143 -5.02 -2.17 6.43
CA ALA A 143 -4.28 -1.19 7.21
C ALA A 143 -3.49 -0.20 6.33
N GLY A 144 -2.81 -0.68 5.28
CA GLY A 144 -2.09 0.18 4.34
C GLY A 144 -3.00 1.15 3.59
N PRO A 145 -4.00 0.64 2.84
CA PRO A 145 -4.96 1.50 2.14
C PRO A 145 -5.70 2.49 3.07
N LEU A 146 -6.06 2.05 4.28
CA LEU A 146 -6.73 2.93 5.25
C LEU A 146 -5.80 4.07 5.69
N THR A 147 -4.52 3.80 5.89
CA THR A 147 -3.52 4.83 6.21
C THR A 147 -3.44 5.87 5.08
N ASN A 148 -3.44 5.43 3.83
CA ASN A 148 -3.44 6.35 2.69
C ASN A 148 -4.75 7.17 2.62
N ILE A 149 -5.91 6.57 2.87
CA ILE A 149 -7.19 7.30 2.92
C ILE A 149 -7.14 8.39 3.99
N ILE A 150 -6.64 8.09 5.19
CA ILE A 150 -6.50 9.05 6.28
C ILE A 150 -5.56 10.18 5.89
N PHE A 151 -4.38 9.89 5.35
CA PHE A 151 -3.43 10.91 4.92
C PHE A 151 -3.97 11.75 3.76
N CYS A 152 -4.72 11.16 2.82
CA CYS A 152 -5.42 11.90 1.78
C CYS A 152 -6.39 12.92 2.40
N MET A 153 -7.24 12.49 3.33
CA MET A 153 -8.20 13.37 3.99
C MET A 153 -7.54 14.49 4.77
N LEU A 154 -6.47 14.19 5.51
CA LEU A 154 -5.70 15.20 6.26
C LEU A 154 -5.04 16.21 5.32
N ALA A 155 -4.41 15.75 4.25
CA ALA A 155 -3.79 16.63 3.26
C ALA A 155 -4.82 17.48 2.51
N LEU A 156 -5.97 16.92 2.16
CA LEU A 156 -7.09 17.66 1.56
C LEU A 156 -7.64 18.71 2.55
N ALA A 157 -7.80 18.39 3.83
CA ALA A 157 -8.23 19.33 4.83
C ALA A 157 -7.28 20.54 4.97
N LEU A 158 -5.97 20.33 4.80
CA LEU A 158 -4.97 21.41 4.84
C LEU A 158 -5.15 22.42 3.70
N THR A 159 -5.74 22.02 2.56
CA THR A 159 -6.00 22.97 1.45
C THR A 159 -7.02 24.03 1.80
N PHE A 160 -7.93 23.77 2.77
CA PHE A 160 -8.94 24.71 3.23
C PHE A 160 -8.43 25.73 4.27
N VAL A 161 -7.23 25.52 4.83
CA VAL A 161 -6.67 26.40 5.84
C VAL A 161 -6.09 27.69 5.23
N GLN A 162 -5.74 27.66 3.95
CA GLN A 162 -5.20 28.82 3.25
C GLN A 162 -6.26 29.52 2.37
N PRO A 163 -6.23 30.86 2.29
CA PRO A 163 -7.09 31.61 1.36
C PRO A 163 -6.81 31.16 -0.08
N SER A 164 -7.87 31.11 -0.88
CA SER A 164 -7.74 30.86 -2.31
C SER A 164 -6.89 31.94 -2.96
N SER A 165 -5.68 31.58 -3.37
CA SER A 165 -4.76 32.47 -4.09
C SER A 165 -4.60 32.00 -5.54
N SER A 166 -4.43 32.91 -6.45
CA SER A 166 -4.11 32.61 -7.85
C SER A 166 -2.79 33.32 -8.22
N PRO A 167 -1.71 32.60 -8.49
CA PRO A 167 -1.54 31.14 -8.49
C PRO A 167 -1.62 30.52 -7.08
N PRO A 168 -1.89 29.19 -6.95
CA PRO A 168 -1.90 28.51 -5.67
C PRO A 168 -0.54 28.60 -4.95
N SER A 169 -0.56 28.75 -3.63
CA SER A 169 0.69 28.78 -2.87
C SER A 169 1.41 27.42 -2.94
N PRO A 170 2.75 27.39 -2.81
CA PRO A 170 3.52 26.14 -2.77
C PRO A 170 3.00 25.14 -1.71
N PHE A 171 2.47 25.65 -0.59
CA PHE A 171 1.85 24.82 0.44
C PHE A 171 0.60 24.09 -0.10
N VAL A 172 -0.28 24.77 -0.81
CA VAL A 172 -1.49 24.18 -1.43
C VAL A 172 -1.08 23.15 -2.47
N VAL A 173 -0.07 23.45 -3.32
CA VAL A 173 0.45 22.50 -4.32
C VAL A 173 0.93 21.21 -3.63
N VAL A 174 1.75 21.33 -2.60
CA VAL A 174 2.25 20.18 -1.84
C VAL A 174 1.11 19.39 -1.20
N ALA A 175 0.15 20.05 -0.58
CA ALA A 175 -1.01 19.40 0.05
C ALA A 175 -1.87 18.64 -0.98
N VAL A 176 -2.16 19.26 -2.14
CA VAL A 176 -2.94 18.64 -3.22
C VAL A 176 -2.22 17.42 -3.80
N VAL A 177 -0.92 17.55 -4.11
CA VAL A 177 -0.14 16.41 -4.63
C VAL A 177 -0.06 15.28 -3.61
N THR A 178 0.11 15.61 -2.32
CA THR A 178 0.09 14.61 -1.25
C THR A 178 -1.25 13.89 -1.17
N ALA A 179 -2.35 14.64 -1.19
CA ALA A 179 -3.70 14.07 -1.15
C ALA A 179 -3.93 13.16 -2.38
N PHE A 180 -3.60 13.64 -3.57
CA PHE A 180 -3.77 12.88 -4.81
C PHE A 180 -2.97 11.58 -4.82
N PHE A 181 -1.69 11.62 -4.42
CA PHE A 181 -0.83 10.43 -4.42
C PHE A 181 -1.30 9.39 -3.40
N ASN A 182 -1.75 9.83 -2.23
CA ASN A 182 -2.35 8.94 -1.23
C ASN A 182 -3.66 8.31 -1.73
N ALA A 183 -4.57 9.09 -2.31
CA ALA A 183 -5.81 8.57 -2.89
C ALA A 183 -5.50 7.57 -4.02
N PHE A 184 -4.54 7.88 -4.88
CA PHE A 184 -4.13 7.04 -5.99
C PHE A 184 -3.57 5.68 -5.52
N ILE A 185 -2.68 5.67 -4.53
CA ILE A 185 -2.15 4.43 -3.95
C ILE A 185 -3.27 3.62 -3.28
N ALA A 186 -4.19 4.28 -2.56
CA ALA A 186 -5.33 3.60 -1.94
C ALA A 186 -6.23 2.92 -2.99
N VAL A 187 -6.58 3.63 -4.08
CA VAL A 187 -7.38 3.07 -5.18
C VAL A 187 -6.69 1.87 -5.80
N LEU A 188 -5.40 2.01 -6.17
CA LEU A 188 -4.64 0.92 -6.79
C LEU A 188 -4.61 -0.33 -5.90
N ASN A 189 -4.26 -0.15 -4.62
CA ASN A 189 -4.15 -1.29 -3.71
C ASN A 189 -5.49 -1.92 -3.35
N LEU A 190 -6.60 -1.19 -3.46
CA LEU A 190 -7.95 -1.71 -3.20
C LEU A 190 -8.60 -2.38 -4.42
N ILE A 191 -7.94 -2.40 -5.60
CA ILE A 191 -8.42 -3.21 -6.73
C ILE A 191 -8.42 -4.68 -6.31
N PRO A 192 -9.55 -5.41 -6.46
CA PRO A 192 -9.70 -6.77 -5.94
C PRO A 192 -9.06 -7.81 -6.87
N ILE A 193 -7.78 -7.66 -7.20
CA ILE A 193 -7.03 -8.52 -8.13
C ILE A 193 -5.79 -9.09 -7.44
N GLY A 194 -5.68 -10.40 -7.46
CA GLY A 194 -4.47 -11.21 -7.24
C GLY A 194 -3.64 -10.85 -6.01
N ILE A 195 -2.53 -10.16 -6.22
CA ILE A 195 -1.53 -9.86 -5.19
C ILE A 195 -1.83 -8.59 -4.37
N LEU A 196 -2.76 -7.74 -4.85
CA LEU A 196 -3.10 -6.48 -4.21
C LEU A 196 -3.90 -6.70 -2.92
N ASP A 197 -3.85 -5.71 -2.03
CA ASP A 197 -4.52 -5.80 -0.73
C ASP A 197 -6.04 -5.90 -0.85
N GLY A 198 -6.61 -5.22 -1.85
CA GLY A 198 -8.03 -5.24 -2.15
C GLY A 198 -8.61 -6.63 -2.31
N TRP A 199 -7.84 -7.57 -2.90
CA TRP A 199 -8.29 -8.96 -3.01
C TRP A 199 -8.46 -9.64 -1.65
N LYS A 200 -7.49 -9.46 -0.75
CA LYS A 200 -7.53 -10.05 0.59
C LYS A 200 -8.65 -9.43 1.44
N VAL A 201 -8.83 -8.10 1.35
CA VAL A 201 -9.92 -7.37 2.02
C VAL A 201 -11.27 -7.81 1.48
N PHE A 202 -11.45 -7.90 0.16
CA PHE A 202 -12.67 -8.36 -0.48
C PHE A 202 -13.05 -9.79 -0.08
N GLN A 203 -12.06 -10.69 0.01
CA GLN A 203 -12.29 -12.05 0.48
C GLN A 203 -12.71 -12.11 1.95
N TRP A 204 -12.20 -11.21 2.79
CA TRP A 204 -12.59 -11.12 4.20
C TRP A 204 -13.96 -10.48 4.37
N SER A 205 -14.14 -9.26 3.85
CA SER A 205 -15.38 -8.50 3.99
C SER A 205 -15.64 -7.62 2.77
N LYS A 206 -16.65 -7.99 1.98
CA LYS A 206 -17.07 -7.22 0.80
C LYS A 206 -17.57 -5.82 1.19
N ILE A 207 -18.18 -5.68 2.37
CA ILE A 207 -18.71 -4.39 2.86
C ILE A 207 -17.54 -3.45 3.18
N ILE A 208 -16.56 -3.90 3.97
CA ILE A 208 -15.39 -3.08 4.32
C ILE A 208 -14.61 -2.70 3.08
N TRP A 209 -14.42 -3.67 2.16
CA TRP A 209 -13.79 -3.42 0.87
C TRP A 209 -14.54 -2.35 0.08
N ALA A 210 -15.87 -2.50 -0.08
CA ALA A 210 -16.69 -1.57 -0.86
C ALA A 210 -16.65 -0.15 -0.26
N LEU A 211 -16.74 -0.02 1.07
CA LEU A 211 -16.64 1.26 1.75
C LEU A 211 -15.29 1.93 1.51
N ALA A 212 -14.19 1.22 1.73
CA ALA A 212 -12.85 1.76 1.54
C ALA A 212 -12.57 2.13 0.07
N PHE A 213 -12.95 1.24 -0.87
CA PHE A 213 -12.76 1.47 -2.29
C PHE A 213 -13.57 2.66 -2.80
N THR A 214 -14.88 2.72 -2.45
CA THR A 214 -15.75 3.84 -2.82
C THR A 214 -15.25 5.15 -2.23
N THR A 215 -14.83 5.17 -0.95
CA THR A 215 -14.24 6.36 -0.33
C THR A 215 -13.00 6.83 -1.10
N SER A 216 -12.10 5.92 -1.50
CA SER A 216 -10.91 6.27 -2.28
C SER A 216 -11.26 6.83 -3.65
N ILE A 217 -12.26 6.26 -4.34
CA ILE A 217 -12.77 6.78 -5.63
C ILE A 217 -13.38 8.18 -5.47
N ILE A 218 -14.18 8.40 -4.43
CA ILE A 218 -14.75 9.72 -4.15
C ILE A 218 -13.65 10.75 -3.91
N LEU A 219 -12.65 10.42 -3.08
CA LEU A 219 -11.54 11.33 -2.78
C LEU A 219 -10.75 11.71 -4.03
N ILE A 220 -10.40 10.75 -4.88
CA ILE A 220 -9.67 11.06 -6.12
C ILE A 220 -10.53 11.86 -7.10
N SER A 221 -11.83 11.58 -7.18
CA SER A 221 -12.76 12.33 -8.04
C SER A 221 -12.93 13.78 -7.58
N VAL A 222 -13.03 14.02 -6.27
CA VAL A 222 -13.08 15.38 -5.69
C VAL A 222 -11.78 16.14 -6.00
N LEU A 223 -10.63 15.49 -5.81
CA LEU A 223 -9.33 16.10 -6.11
C LEU A 223 -9.18 16.44 -7.60
N LEU A 224 -9.60 15.57 -8.50
CA LEU A 224 -9.56 15.84 -9.95
C LEU A 224 -10.54 16.96 -10.34
N ALA A 225 -11.73 16.98 -9.77
CA ALA A 225 -12.72 18.03 -10.05
C ALA A 225 -12.28 19.41 -9.56
N GLN A 226 -11.63 19.51 -8.39
CA GLN A 226 -11.21 20.77 -7.80
C GLN A 226 -9.82 21.24 -8.25
N TYR A 227 -8.89 20.30 -8.46
CA TYR A 227 -7.47 20.58 -8.67
C TYR A 227 -6.90 19.90 -9.91
N GLY A 228 -7.74 19.41 -10.83
CA GLY A 228 -7.28 18.67 -12.02
C GLY A 228 -6.28 19.47 -12.86
N SER A 229 -6.52 20.75 -13.10
CA SER A 229 -5.59 21.61 -13.82
C SER A 229 -4.22 21.76 -13.13
N LEU A 230 -4.20 21.81 -11.79
CA LEU A 230 -2.97 21.86 -11.00
C LEU A 230 -2.18 20.53 -11.09
N LEU A 231 -2.89 19.42 -11.22
CA LEU A 231 -2.33 18.08 -11.35
C LEU A 231 -1.96 17.70 -12.79
N GLY A 232 -2.16 18.60 -13.75
CA GLY A 232 -1.88 18.37 -15.17
C GLY A 232 -2.97 17.63 -15.93
N PHE A 233 -4.15 17.45 -15.33
CA PHE A 233 -5.32 16.86 -15.98
C PHE A 233 -6.24 17.98 -16.48
N SER A 234 -6.25 18.25 -17.79
CA SER A 234 -7.29 19.07 -18.43
C SER A 234 -8.51 18.17 -18.66
N LEU A 235 -9.59 18.43 -17.92
CA LEU A 235 -10.92 17.87 -18.19
C LEU A 235 -11.60 18.66 -19.29
#